data_a8c82e59775adad1836a3b2e2faecfc8
#
_entry.id   a8c82e59775adad1836a3b2e2faecfc8
#
_cell.length_a   1.000
_cell.length_b   1.000
_cell.length_c   1.000
_cell.angle_alpha   90.00
_cell.angle_beta   90.00
_cell.angle_gamma   90.00
#
_symmetry.space_group_name_H-M   'P 1'
#
loop_
_entity.id
_entity.type
_entity.pdbx_description
1 polymer ?
#
loop_
_entity_poly.entity_id
_entity_poly.type
_entity_poly.pdbx_seq_one_letter_code
_entity_poly.pdbx_strand_id
1 'polypeptide(L)'
;MKSTILSVVLAIASIAVFAQKKTTTSATIAFDATTSIDALPKAENKTVVAALDTKTGSIQFEAAIKSFAFSNPRIQQHFNAANWMDSDNFPKATFNGTITNLAKVNFSKEGTYTADVEGALTIHGVEQKIKTTAAITVKGGVINATSEFSIKLEDYKVNGAQVTSGKVSKEPKITVTSEFK
;
A
#
# COMPACT_ATOMS: atom_id res chain seq x y z
N MET A 1 46.83 44.00 -1.10
CA MET A 1 45.61 43.77 -0.29
C MET A 1 44.44 43.59 -1.23
N LYS A 2 44.13 42.38 -1.62
CA LYS A 2 42.89 41.98 -2.34
C LYS A 2 42.88 40.45 -2.29
N SER A 3 42.12 39.88 -1.40
CA SER A 3 41.70 38.48 -1.44
C SER A 3 40.86 38.22 -0.21
N THR A 4 39.63 37.94 -0.42
CA THR A 4 38.74 37.11 0.45
C THR A 4 37.31 37.58 0.33
N ILE A 5 36.57 37.10 -0.65
CA ILE A 5 35.12 36.90 -0.57
C ILE A 5 34.75 35.93 -1.72
N LEU A 6 34.87 34.62 -1.47
CA LEU A 6 34.26 33.62 -2.36
C LEU A 6 34.22 32.25 -1.62
N SER A 7 33.37 32.09 -0.64
CA SER A 7 33.14 30.77 -0.03
C SER A 7 31.91 30.73 0.87
N VAL A 8 30.74 31.14 0.45
CA VAL A 8 29.46 30.95 1.20
C VAL A 8 28.25 30.75 0.29
N VAL A 9 28.30 29.96 -0.75
CA VAL A 9 27.10 29.72 -1.60
C VAL A 9 26.79 28.23 -1.81
N LEU A 10 27.45 27.29 -1.16
CA LEU A 10 27.26 25.86 -1.50
C LEU A 10 26.57 25.00 -0.43
N ALA A 11 25.83 25.57 0.52
CA ALA A 11 25.24 24.81 1.63
C ALA A 11 23.70 24.73 1.64
N ILE A 12 22.97 25.25 0.64
CA ILE A 12 21.50 25.36 0.70
C ILE A 12 20.77 24.34 -0.19
N ALA A 13 21.45 23.59 -1.03
CA ALA A 13 20.81 22.67 -1.98
C ALA A 13 20.37 21.31 -1.40
N SER A 14 20.78 20.95 -0.18
CA SER A 14 20.56 19.59 0.37
C SER A 14 19.24 19.43 1.13
N ILE A 15 18.55 20.49 1.50
CA ILE A 15 17.36 20.42 2.37
C ILE A 15 16.08 20.12 1.58
N ALA A 16 16.05 20.45 0.27
CA ALA A 16 14.86 20.32 -0.56
C ALA A 16 14.52 18.85 -0.93
N VAL A 17 15.48 17.93 -0.84
CA VAL A 17 15.29 16.54 -1.27
C VAL A 17 14.49 15.73 -0.24
N PHE A 18 14.62 16.02 1.05
CA PHE A 18 13.89 15.31 2.10
C PHE A 18 12.44 15.75 2.26
N ALA A 19 12.09 16.97 1.87
CA ALA A 19 10.72 17.49 1.96
C ALA A 19 9.74 16.86 0.95
N GLN A 20 10.22 16.13 -0.06
CA GLN A 20 9.40 15.56 -1.13
C GLN A 20 8.99 14.11 -0.87
N LYS A 21 9.77 13.36 -0.07
CA LYS A 21 9.47 11.98 0.31
C LYS A 21 8.79 11.96 1.67
N LYS A 22 7.55 11.53 1.68
CA LYS A 22 6.74 11.34 2.90
C LYS A 22 6.62 9.85 3.20
N THR A 23 6.68 9.49 4.48
CA THR A 23 6.59 8.10 4.92
C THR A 23 5.57 7.95 6.04
N THR A 24 5.01 6.76 6.19
CA THR A 24 4.16 6.37 7.32
C THR A 24 4.44 4.92 7.69
N THR A 25 4.24 4.59 8.96
CA THR A 25 4.34 3.21 9.49
C THR A 25 2.99 2.73 10.04
N SER A 26 1.93 3.48 9.78
CA SER A 26 0.56 3.26 10.28
C SER A 26 -0.48 3.25 9.15
N ALA A 27 -0.06 2.99 7.92
CA ALA A 27 -1.02 2.74 6.86
C ALA A 27 -1.79 1.45 7.17
N THR A 28 -3.02 1.39 6.69
CA THR A 28 -3.93 0.28 6.94
C THR A 28 -4.26 -0.43 5.63
N ILE A 29 -4.25 -1.75 5.65
CA ILE A 29 -4.80 -2.59 4.58
C ILE A 29 -5.90 -3.45 5.18
N ALA A 30 -7.13 -3.28 4.68
CA ALA A 30 -8.24 -4.18 4.96
C ALA A 30 -8.39 -5.19 3.81
N PHE A 31 -8.55 -6.45 4.19
CA PHE A 31 -8.81 -7.58 3.31
C PHE A 31 -10.21 -8.11 3.59
N ASP A 32 -11.06 -8.16 2.57
CA ASP A 32 -12.42 -8.69 2.68
C ASP A 32 -12.63 -9.77 1.60
N ALA A 33 -12.63 -11.02 2.04
CA ALA A 33 -12.90 -12.19 1.21
C ALA A 33 -14.22 -12.88 1.59
N THR A 34 -15.15 -12.15 2.18
CA THR A 34 -16.46 -12.67 2.56
C THR A 34 -17.28 -13.10 1.35
N THR A 35 -18.20 -14.02 1.59
CA THR A 35 -19.13 -14.52 0.59
C THR A 35 -20.55 -14.53 1.19
N SER A 36 -21.54 -14.89 0.39
CA SER A 36 -22.93 -15.05 0.87
C SER A 36 -23.08 -16.16 1.92
N ILE A 37 -22.15 -17.10 2.01
CA ILE A 37 -22.20 -18.25 2.92
C ILE A 37 -21.20 -18.15 4.09
N ASP A 38 -20.24 -17.22 4.04
CA ASP A 38 -19.29 -17.01 5.13
C ASP A 38 -18.90 -15.51 5.21
N ALA A 39 -19.17 -14.90 6.37
CA ALA A 39 -18.86 -13.51 6.66
C ALA A 39 -17.57 -13.31 7.47
N LEU A 40 -16.86 -14.39 7.80
CA LEU A 40 -15.70 -14.37 8.69
C LEU A 40 -14.35 -14.06 8.02
N PRO A 41 -14.10 -14.35 6.72
CA PRO A 41 -12.78 -14.12 6.13
C PRO A 41 -12.50 -12.63 5.85
N LYS A 42 -12.39 -11.85 6.93
CA LYS A 42 -11.99 -10.44 6.95
C LYS A 42 -10.80 -10.25 7.86
N ALA A 43 -9.86 -9.41 7.44
CA ALA A 43 -8.70 -9.06 8.24
C ALA A 43 -8.27 -7.61 8.01
N GLU A 44 -7.53 -7.06 8.96
CA GLU A 44 -6.96 -5.73 8.86
C GLU A 44 -5.51 -5.74 9.36
N ASN A 45 -4.62 -5.07 8.62
CA ASN A 45 -3.25 -4.79 9.04
C ASN A 45 -3.11 -3.27 9.19
N LYS A 46 -2.82 -2.80 10.42
CA LYS A 46 -2.67 -1.36 10.78
C LYS A 46 -1.21 -0.93 10.94
N THR A 47 -0.26 -1.77 10.55
CA THR A 47 1.18 -1.56 10.73
C THR A 47 1.93 -1.53 9.40
N VAL A 48 1.22 -1.15 8.34
CA VAL A 48 1.77 -1.11 6.99
C VAL A 48 2.71 0.08 6.85
N VAL A 49 3.89 -0.16 6.32
CA VAL A 49 4.86 0.88 5.99
C VAL A 49 4.59 1.38 4.58
N ALA A 50 4.54 2.69 4.41
CA ALA A 50 4.35 3.29 3.10
C ALA A 50 5.26 4.51 2.88
N ALA A 51 5.59 4.76 1.62
CA ALA A 51 6.34 5.92 1.18
C ALA A 51 5.71 6.51 -0.08
N LEU A 52 5.63 7.83 -0.14
CA LEU A 52 5.17 8.62 -1.26
C LEU A 52 6.21 9.68 -1.60
N ASP A 53 6.67 9.72 -2.83
CA ASP A 53 7.44 10.84 -3.37
C ASP A 53 6.50 11.76 -4.15
N THR A 54 6.24 12.94 -3.60
CA THR A 54 5.28 13.90 -4.17
C THR A 54 5.76 14.57 -5.45
N LYS A 55 7.08 14.49 -5.75
CA LYS A 55 7.66 15.06 -6.97
C LYS A 55 7.60 14.10 -8.14
N THR A 56 7.87 12.82 -7.89
CA THR A 56 7.92 11.79 -8.93
C THR A 56 6.63 10.99 -9.04
N GLY A 57 5.77 11.05 -8.01
CA GLY A 57 4.58 10.21 -7.89
C GLY A 57 4.88 8.76 -7.53
N SER A 58 6.14 8.43 -7.16
CA SER A 58 6.50 7.08 -6.73
C SER A 58 5.82 6.71 -5.42
N ILE A 59 5.24 5.52 -5.37
CA ILE A 59 4.52 4.98 -4.21
C ILE A 59 5.04 3.59 -3.87
N GLN A 60 5.29 3.35 -2.59
CA GLN A 60 5.72 2.05 -2.08
C GLN A 60 4.91 1.68 -0.85
N PHE A 61 4.51 0.40 -0.76
CA PHE A 61 3.88 -0.18 0.43
C PHE A 61 4.55 -1.52 0.77
N GLU A 62 4.69 -1.77 2.07
CA GLU A 62 5.13 -3.06 2.60
C GLU A 62 4.22 -3.46 3.76
N ALA A 63 3.61 -4.65 3.67
CA ALA A 63 2.73 -5.21 4.68
C ALA A 63 3.27 -6.57 5.16
N ALA A 64 3.54 -6.70 6.45
CA ALA A 64 3.86 -7.99 7.05
C ALA A 64 2.60 -8.88 7.05
N ILE A 65 2.69 -10.10 6.48
CA ILE A 65 1.55 -11.01 6.35
C ILE A 65 1.01 -11.42 7.71
N LYS A 66 1.89 -11.70 8.67
CA LYS A 66 1.49 -12.09 10.04
C LYS A 66 0.80 -10.99 10.84
N SER A 67 0.88 -9.72 10.37
CA SER A 67 0.21 -8.58 11.02
C SER A 67 -1.25 -8.39 10.59
N PHE A 68 -1.77 -9.21 9.67
CA PHE A 68 -3.20 -9.22 9.38
C PHE A 68 -3.95 -9.88 10.54
N ALA A 69 -4.81 -9.11 11.21
CA ALA A 69 -5.60 -9.55 12.35
C ALA A 69 -7.01 -9.98 11.91
N PHE A 70 -7.36 -11.20 12.18
CA PHE A 70 -8.70 -11.76 11.99
C PHE A 70 -9.45 -11.78 13.33
N SER A 71 -10.77 -11.66 13.29
CA SER A 71 -11.61 -11.80 14.50
C SER A 71 -11.60 -13.22 15.09
N ASN A 72 -11.27 -14.22 14.27
CA ASN A 72 -11.19 -15.62 14.67
C ASN A 72 -9.74 -16.13 14.59
N PRO A 73 -9.11 -16.51 15.73
CA PRO A 73 -7.72 -16.97 15.74
C PRO A 73 -7.46 -18.21 14.87
N ARG A 74 -8.44 -19.09 14.68
CA ARG A 74 -8.30 -20.27 13.82
C ARG A 74 -8.20 -19.86 12.36
N ILE A 75 -8.97 -18.85 11.91
CA ILE A 75 -8.87 -18.33 10.56
C ILE A 75 -7.49 -17.69 10.35
N GLN A 76 -6.99 -16.95 11.33
CA GLN A 76 -5.65 -16.36 11.28
C GLN A 76 -4.55 -17.43 11.17
N GLN A 77 -4.66 -18.54 11.91
CA GLN A 77 -3.72 -19.66 11.78
C GLN A 77 -3.76 -20.27 10.36
N HIS A 78 -4.95 -20.50 9.82
CA HIS A 78 -5.12 -21.02 8.47
C HIS A 78 -4.58 -20.05 7.42
N PHE A 79 -4.82 -18.73 7.58
CA PHE A 79 -4.30 -17.70 6.68
C PHE A 79 -2.78 -17.70 6.62
N ASN A 80 -2.09 -17.90 7.75
CA ASN A 80 -0.63 -17.92 7.81
C ASN A 80 0.00 -19.26 7.40
N ALA A 81 -0.79 -20.34 7.30
CA ALA A 81 -0.28 -21.68 7.04
C ALA A 81 0.32 -21.85 5.64
N ALA A 82 1.22 -22.84 5.49
CA ALA A 82 1.95 -23.14 4.25
C ALA A 82 1.03 -23.45 3.05
N ASN A 83 -0.17 -23.95 3.30
CA ASN A 83 -1.16 -24.23 2.25
C ASN A 83 -2.07 -23.04 1.92
N TRP A 84 -1.75 -21.83 2.41
CA TRP A 84 -2.48 -20.61 2.12
C TRP A 84 -1.51 -19.46 1.80
N MET A 85 -1.15 -18.59 2.77
CA MET A 85 -0.22 -17.48 2.54
C MET A 85 1.24 -17.85 2.77
N ASP A 86 1.49 -18.99 3.39
CA ASP A 86 2.85 -19.47 3.70
C ASP A 86 3.75 -18.35 4.26
N SER A 87 3.23 -17.70 5.32
CA SER A 87 3.82 -16.46 5.83
C SER A 87 5.21 -16.63 6.46
N ASP A 88 5.68 -17.86 6.63
CA ASP A 88 7.05 -18.16 7.04
C ASP A 88 8.03 -18.02 5.88
N ASN A 89 7.65 -18.45 4.68
CA ASN A 89 8.44 -18.35 3.46
C ASN A 89 8.17 -17.04 2.71
N PHE A 90 6.94 -16.51 2.77
CA PHE A 90 6.51 -15.26 2.14
C PHE A 90 6.02 -14.25 3.19
N PRO A 91 6.92 -13.69 4.02
CA PRO A 91 6.54 -12.89 5.20
C PRO A 91 5.92 -11.54 4.86
N LYS A 92 6.03 -11.07 3.61
CA LYS A 92 5.62 -9.74 3.20
C LYS A 92 4.82 -9.75 1.91
N ALA A 93 3.85 -8.84 1.81
CA ALA A 93 3.32 -8.34 0.56
C ALA A 93 3.88 -6.95 0.30
N THR A 94 4.20 -6.64 -0.97
CA THR A 94 4.77 -5.35 -1.36
C THR A 94 4.07 -4.78 -2.58
N PHE A 95 3.98 -3.45 -2.63
CA PHE A 95 3.56 -2.73 -3.82
C PHE A 95 4.61 -1.67 -4.17
N ASN A 96 5.04 -1.64 -5.42
CA ASN A 96 5.91 -0.63 -5.98
C ASN A 96 5.24 -0.05 -7.23
N GLY A 97 4.87 1.21 -7.18
CA GLY A 97 4.11 1.83 -8.25
C GLY A 97 4.34 3.33 -8.39
N THR A 98 3.55 3.92 -9.27
CA THR A 98 3.59 5.36 -9.56
C THR A 98 2.20 5.90 -9.87
N ILE A 99 2.01 7.19 -9.61
CA ILE A 99 0.85 7.96 -10.04
C ILE A 99 1.06 8.36 -11.49
N THR A 100 0.26 7.83 -12.41
CA THR A 100 0.43 8.03 -13.85
C THR A 100 -0.14 9.37 -14.33
N ASN A 101 -1.10 9.93 -13.61
CA ASN A 101 -1.71 11.22 -13.87
C ASN A 101 -1.22 12.33 -12.92
N LEU A 102 0.06 12.30 -12.50
CA LEU A 102 0.64 13.16 -11.46
C LEU A 102 0.34 14.65 -11.67
N ALA A 103 0.28 15.13 -12.91
CA ALA A 103 -0.03 16.52 -13.25
C ALA A 103 -1.45 16.96 -12.77
N LYS A 104 -2.35 16.00 -12.48
CA LYS A 104 -3.70 16.29 -11.96
C LYS A 104 -3.77 16.28 -10.43
N VAL A 105 -2.67 15.93 -9.74
CA VAL A 105 -2.60 15.84 -8.28
C VAL A 105 -1.68 16.94 -7.74
N ASN A 106 -2.24 17.86 -6.95
CA ASN A 106 -1.45 18.94 -6.35
C ASN A 106 -1.28 18.71 -4.84
N PHE A 107 -0.13 18.16 -4.45
CA PHE A 107 0.19 17.87 -3.05
C PHE A 107 0.48 19.11 -2.18
N SER A 108 0.60 20.30 -2.79
CA SER A 108 0.86 21.56 -2.10
C SER A 108 -0.40 22.42 -1.92
N LYS A 109 -1.53 22.02 -2.52
CA LYS A 109 -2.80 22.75 -2.45
C LYS A 109 -3.85 21.89 -1.78
N GLU A 110 -4.56 22.45 -0.81
CA GLU A 110 -5.71 21.76 -0.19
C GLU A 110 -6.77 21.41 -1.22
N GLY A 111 -7.33 20.23 -1.06
CA GLY A 111 -8.36 19.69 -1.98
C GLY A 111 -8.36 18.17 -2.02
N THR A 112 -9.29 17.65 -2.82
CA THR A 112 -9.41 16.21 -3.11
C THR A 112 -9.10 15.97 -4.59
N TYR A 113 -8.26 14.98 -4.84
CA TYR A 113 -7.75 14.63 -6.17
C TYR A 113 -7.95 13.13 -6.41
N THR A 114 -8.16 12.76 -7.66
CA THR A 114 -8.15 11.35 -8.09
C THR A 114 -6.80 11.06 -8.76
N ALA A 115 -6.08 10.11 -8.19
CA ALA A 115 -4.81 9.61 -8.73
C ALA A 115 -5.05 8.28 -9.45
N ASP A 116 -4.55 8.16 -10.68
CA ASP A 116 -4.45 6.89 -11.39
C ASP A 116 -3.11 6.26 -11.00
N VAL A 117 -3.15 5.03 -10.49
CA VAL A 117 -1.98 4.34 -9.93
C VAL A 117 -1.74 3.05 -10.71
N GLU A 118 -0.50 2.84 -11.15
CA GLU A 118 -0.05 1.59 -11.76
C GLU A 118 1.21 1.10 -11.05
N GLY A 119 1.34 -0.22 -10.90
CA GLY A 119 2.53 -0.78 -10.25
C GLY A 119 2.52 -2.29 -10.17
N ALA A 120 3.58 -2.82 -9.56
CA ALA A 120 3.78 -4.23 -9.28
C ALA A 120 3.36 -4.54 -7.85
N LEU A 121 2.38 -5.42 -7.70
CA LEU A 121 1.92 -5.99 -6.43
C LEU A 121 2.46 -7.39 -6.29
N THR A 122 3.26 -7.63 -5.25
CA THR A 122 3.81 -8.95 -4.92
C THR A 122 3.08 -9.52 -3.71
N ILE A 123 2.45 -10.67 -3.87
CA ILE A 123 1.78 -11.45 -2.82
C ILE A 123 2.22 -12.90 -2.97
N HIS A 124 2.52 -13.59 -1.86
CA HIS A 124 2.89 -15.01 -1.88
C HIS A 124 4.04 -15.32 -2.87
N GLY A 125 5.02 -14.40 -2.98
CA GLY A 125 6.15 -14.49 -3.90
C GLY A 125 5.83 -14.31 -5.38
N VAL A 126 4.58 -14.01 -5.74
CA VAL A 126 4.15 -13.79 -7.12
C VAL A 126 3.90 -12.31 -7.35
N GLU A 127 4.51 -11.76 -8.41
CA GLU A 127 4.34 -10.37 -8.82
C GLU A 127 3.30 -10.26 -9.93
N GLN A 128 2.36 -9.33 -9.78
CA GLN A 128 1.37 -8.97 -10.80
C GLN A 128 1.35 -7.46 -11.00
N LYS A 129 1.19 -7.03 -12.25
CA LYS A 129 0.94 -5.61 -12.55
C LYS A 129 -0.52 -5.29 -12.30
N ILE A 130 -0.77 -4.27 -11.49
CA ILE A 130 -2.13 -3.81 -11.20
C ILE A 130 -2.29 -2.34 -11.59
N LYS A 131 -3.52 -1.96 -11.88
CA LYS A 131 -3.98 -0.59 -12.10
C LYS A 131 -5.16 -0.33 -11.16
N THR A 132 -5.12 0.80 -10.48
CA THR A 132 -6.20 1.21 -9.58
C THR A 132 -6.30 2.73 -9.55
N THR A 133 -7.29 3.25 -8.87
CA THR A 133 -7.40 4.67 -8.54
C THR A 133 -7.27 4.88 -7.04
N ALA A 134 -6.78 6.05 -6.65
CA ALA A 134 -6.76 6.47 -5.26
C ALA A 134 -7.41 7.86 -5.12
N ALA A 135 -8.25 8.02 -4.11
CA ALA A 135 -8.70 9.33 -3.66
C ALA A 135 -7.60 9.91 -2.74
N ILE A 136 -7.09 11.09 -3.08
CA ILE A 136 -6.07 11.80 -2.31
C ILE A 136 -6.69 13.08 -1.78
N THR A 137 -6.66 13.26 -0.45
CA THR A 137 -7.10 14.49 0.21
C THR A 137 -5.91 15.17 0.86
N VAL A 138 -5.65 16.42 0.48
CA VAL A 138 -4.62 17.29 1.06
C VAL A 138 -5.29 18.31 1.97
N LYS A 139 -4.92 18.31 3.25
CA LYS A 139 -5.45 19.26 4.24
C LYS A 139 -4.42 19.54 5.33
N GLY A 140 -4.13 20.82 5.59
CA GLY A 140 -3.17 21.21 6.65
C GLY A 140 -1.77 20.60 6.47
N GLY A 141 -1.31 20.36 5.23
CA GLY A 141 -0.02 19.72 4.94
C GLY A 141 -0.02 18.18 5.07
N VAL A 142 -1.13 17.60 5.55
CA VAL A 142 -1.33 16.15 5.64
C VAL A 142 -1.93 15.63 4.34
N ILE A 143 -1.41 14.50 3.85
CA ILE A 143 -1.91 13.82 2.67
C ILE A 143 -2.56 12.51 3.12
N ASN A 144 -3.87 12.39 2.90
CA ASN A 144 -4.61 11.15 3.10
C ASN A 144 -4.86 10.52 1.73
N ALA A 145 -4.58 9.22 1.59
CA ALA A 145 -4.86 8.48 0.38
C ALA A 145 -5.68 7.22 0.70
N THR A 146 -6.71 6.97 -0.11
CA THR A 146 -7.53 5.76 -0.02
C THR A 146 -7.69 5.15 -1.40
N SER A 147 -7.47 3.85 -1.51
CA SER A 147 -7.68 3.07 -2.73
C SER A 147 -8.47 1.81 -2.41
N GLU A 148 -9.35 1.41 -3.31
CA GLU A 148 -10.12 0.17 -3.24
C GLU A 148 -10.02 -0.58 -4.57
N PHE A 149 -9.68 -1.86 -4.52
CA PHE A 149 -9.59 -2.73 -5.69
C PHE A 149 -9.77 -4.19 -5.27
N SER A 150 -9.98 -5.07 -6.25
CA SER A 150 -10.00 -6.53 -6.03
C SER A 150 -8.79 -7.17 -6.66
N ILE A 151 -8.37 -8.29 -6.10
CA ILE A 151 -7.33 -9.17 -6.65
C ILE A 151 -7.93 -10.55 -6.91
N LYS A 152 -7.40 -11.29 -7.89
CA LYS A 152 -7.72 -12.70 -8.07
C LYS A 152 -6.71 -13.54 -7.29
N LEU A 153 -7.16 -14.34 -6.34
CA LEU A 153 -6.28 -15.18 -5.52
C LEU A 153 -5.45 -16.15 -6.36
N GLU A 154 -6.04 -16.68 -7.45
CA GLU A 154 -5.36 -17.61 -8.36
C GLU A 154 -4.13 -16.99 -9.04
N ASP A 155 -4.16 -15.67 -9.37
CA ASP A 155 -3.05 -14.97 -9.99
C ASP A 155 -1.82 -14.92 -9.07
N TYR A 156 -2.01 -15.08 -7.77
CA TYR A 156 -0.96 -15.13 -6.74
C TYR A 156 -0.70 -16.56 -6.23
N LYS A 157 -1.22 -17.58 -6.92
CA LYS A 157 -1.12 -18.99 -6.52
C LYS A 157 -1.68 -19.28 -5.12
N VAL A 158 -2.60 -18.45 -4.65
CA VAL A 158 -3.33 -18.64 -3.40
C VAL A 158 -4.64 -19.35 -3.73
N ASN A 159 -4.72 -20.63 -3.39
CA ASN A 159 -5.91 -21.45 -3.60
C ASN A 159 -6.05 -22.46 -2.45
N GLY A 160 -7.23 -22.98 -2.25
CA GLY A 160 -7.49 -23.92 -1.16
C GLY A 160 -8.95 -24.38 -1.11
N ALA A 161 -9.22 -25.35 -0.26
CA ALA A 161 -10.55 -25.94 -0.11
C ALA A 161 -11.63 -24.89 0.26
N GLN A 162 -11.28 -23.85 0.99
CA GLN A 162 -12.21 -22.78 1.39
C GLN A 162 -12.62 -21.91 0.21
N VAL A 163 -11.70 -21.64 -0.74
CA VAL A 163 -12.00 -20.94 -2.00
C VAL A 163 -12.86 -21.82 -2.90
N THR A 164 -12.48 -23.09 -3.05
CA THR A 164 -13.22 -24.04 -3.89
C THR A 164 -14.64 -24.29 -3.37
N SER A 165 -14.83 -24.33 -2.06
CA SER A 165 -16.15 -24.48 -1.42
C SER A 165 -16.99 -23.21 -1.39
N GLY A 166 -16.46 -22.08 -1.86
CA GLY A 166 -17.14 -20.79 -1.86
C GLY A 166 -17.22 -20.09 -0.50
N LYS A 167 -16.50 -20.57 0.53
CA LYS A 167 -16.42 -19.90 1.84
C LYS A 167 -15.52 -18.68 1.83
N VAL A 168 -14.55 -18.63 0.91
CA VAL A 168 -13.67 -17.50 0.70
C VAL A 168 -13.83 -17.01 -0.73
N SER A 169 -13.99 -15.71 -0.93
CA SER A 169 -14.10 -15.11 -2.26
C SER A 169 -12.84 -15.38 -3.08
N LYS A 170 -13.03 -15.74 -4.35
CA LYS A 170 -11.93 -15.85 -5.34
C LYS A 170 -11.31 -14.49 -5.65
N GLU A 171 -12.12 -13.43 -5.48
CA GLU A 171 -11.74 -12.05 -5.77
C GLU A 171 -12.00 -11.18 -4.53
N PRO A 172 -11.15 -11.30 -3.48
CA PRO A 172 -11.27 -10.46 -2.30
C PRO A 172 -11.08 -8.98 -2.63
N LYS A 173 -11.79 -8.15 -1.88
CA LYS A 173 -11.66 -6.71 -1.91
C LYS A 173 -10.52 -6.27 -0.99
N ILE A 174 -9.67 -5.38 -1.48
CA ILE A 174 -8.57 -4.76 -0.75
C ILE A 174 -8.88 -3.26 -0.62
N THR A 175 -8.85 -2.75 0.60
CA THR A 175 -8.92 -1.31 0.87
C THR A 175 -7.62 -0.88 1.53
N VAL A 176 -6.97 0.10 0.94
CA VAL A 176 -5.71 0.69 1.44
C VAL A 176 -5.98 2.10 1.89
N THR A 177 -5.59 2.45 3.12
CA THR A 177 -5.67 3.81 3.64
C THR A 177 -4.32 4.22 4.23
N SER A 178 -3.86 5.41 3.91
CA SER A 178 -2.59 5.93 4.41
C SER A 178 -2.69 7.42 4.72
N GLU A 179 -1.98 7.86 5.76
CA GLU A 179 -1.79 9.25 6.13
C GLU A 179 -0.29 9.56 6.11
N PHE A 180 0.09 10.57 5.34
CA PHE A 180 1.46 11.07 5.22
C PHE A 180 1.53 12.51 5.79
N LYS A 181 2.48 12.72 6.71
CA LYS A 181 2.75 14.00 7.37
C LYS A 181 4.05 14.63 6.92
#